data_e60fea83528c046ce121f7b9c85954d1
#
_entry.id   e60fea83528c046ce121f7b9c85954d1
#
_cell.length_a   1.000
_cell.length_b   1.000
_cell.length_c   1.000
_cell.angle_alpha   90.00
_cell.angle_beta   90.00
_cell.angle_gamma   90.00
#
_symmetry.space_group_name_H-M   'P 1'
#
loop_
_entity.id
_entity.type
_entity.pdbx_description
1 polymer ?
#
loop_
_entity_poly.entity_id
_entity_poly.type
_entity_poly.pdbx_seq_one_letter_code
_entity_poly.pdbx_strand_id
1 'polypeptide(L)'
;RAIWDRYAAGLAPLEEAGVARSGRIPDGCQGNGHLFYLLVQDSDMRGRLIAYLRERGIAAVFHYVPLHSSPQGRRVGRVSGELAVTETLSERLVRLPVFHDLTVEDQQRVIDEVLGFFG
;
A
#
# COMPACT_ATOMS: atom_id res chain seq x y z
N ARG A 1 13.73 0.03 8.83
CA ARG A 1 12.76 0.29 9.90
C ARG A 1 12.45 1.78 10.03
N ALA A 2 13.45 2.65 9.99
CA ALA A 2 13.24 4.10 10.07
C ALA A 2 12.35 4.63 8.95
N ILE A 3 12.48 4.10 7.74
CA ILE A 3 11.64 4.45 6.59
C ILE A 3 10.18 4.08 6.88
N TRP A 4 9.96 2.87 7.39
CA TRP A 4 8.63 2.41 7.74
C TRP A 4 7.98 3.30 8.81
N ASP A 5 8.73 3.60 9.86
CA ASP A 5 8.23 4.42 10.98
C ASP A 5 7.89 5.85 10.54
N ARG A 6 8.68 6.44 9.63
CA ARG A 6 8.38 7.76 9.08
C ARG A 6 7.11 7.76 8.25
N TYR A 7 6.89 6.75 7.42
CA TYR A 7 5.63 6.63 6.68
C TYR A 7 4.45 6.50 7.63
N ALA A 8 4.56 5.63 8.63
CA ALA A 8 3.48 5.41 9.58
C ALA A 8 3.10 6.71 10.29
N ALA A 9 4.09 7.47 10.76
CA ALA A 9 3.86 8.74 11.43
C ALA A 9 3.32 9.82 10.48
N GLY A 10 3.92 9.94 9.29
CA GLY A 10 3.55 10.99 8.33
C GLY A 10 2.17 10.78 7.72
N LEU A 11 1.72 9.53 7.59
CA LEU A 11 0.43 9.19 6.99
C LEU A 11 -0.66 8.90 8.02
N ALA A 12 -0.36 9.01 9.30
CA ALA A 12 -1.35 8.87 10.36
C ALA A 12 -2.60 9.73 10.18
N PRO A 13 -2.52 10.98 9.68
CA PRO A 13 -3.72 11.78 9.44
C PRO A 13 -4.75 11.11 8.53
N LEU A 14 -4.32 10.25 7.59
CA LEU A 14 -5.24 9.54 6.70
C LEU A 14 -6.07 8.50 7.47
N GLU A 15 -5.47 7.82 8.44
CA GLU A 15 -6.20 6.89 9.30
C GLU A 15 -7.17 7.64 10.21
N GLU A 16 -6.75 8.76 10.77
CA GLU A 16 -7.59 9.61 11.62
C GLU A 16 -8.79 10.13 10.86
N ALA A 17 -8.61 10.47 9.57
CA ALA A 17 -9.70 10.92 8.70
C ALA A 17 -10.54 9.76 8.15
N GLY A 18 -10.11 8.52 8.31
CA GLY A 18 -10.82 7.34 7.81
C GLY A 18 -10.76 7.13 6.30
N VAL A 19 -9.81 7.77 5.60
CA VAL A 19 -9.73 7.70 4.13
C VAL A 19 -8.75 6.65 3.62
N ALA A 20 -7.78 6.26 4.45
CA ALA A 20 -6.83 5.18 4.14
C ALA A 20 -6.22 4.69 5.46
N ARG A 21 -5.63 3.50 5.43
CA ARG A 21 -4.90 3.00 6.59
C ARG A 21 -3.63 2.27 6.16
N SER A 22 -2.61 2.34 6.99
CA SER A 22 -1.37 1.61 6.78
C SER A 22 -1.47 0.20 7.36
N GLY A 23 -0.51 -0.66 6.99
CA GLY A 23 -0.35 -1.95 7.60
C GLY A 23 0.01 -1.83 9.08
N ARG A 24 -0.33 -2.84 9.85
CA ARG A 24 -0.04 -2.89 11.29
C ARG A 24 0.90 -4.04 11.60
N ILE A 25 1.81 -3.79 12.54
CA ILE A 25 2.65 -4.84 13.10
C ILE A 25 1.97 -5.30 14.38
N PRO A 26 1.58 -6.59 14.48
CA PRO A 26 0.92 -7.09 15.70
C PRO A 26 1.80 -6.90 16.93
N ASP A 27 1.15 -6.73 18.10
CA ASP A 27 1.85 -6.61 19.38
C ASP A 27 2.74 -7.84 19.62
N GLY A 28 3.96 -7.60 20.08
CA GLY A 28 4.93 -8.65 20.31
C GLY A 28 5.69 -9.10 19.05
N CYS A 29 5.34 -8.56 17.89
CA CYS A 29 6.04 -8.83 16.63
C CYS A 29 6.95 -7.67 16.26
N GLN A 30 8.03 -8.00 15.54
CA GLN A 30 8.96 -6.99 15.05
C GLN A 30 8.98 -7.03 13.53
N GLY A 31 8.56 -5.93 12.89
CA GLY A 31 8.58 -5.82 11.44
C GLY A 31 9.99 -5.58 10.91
N ASN A 32 10.30 -6.13 9.74
CA ASN A 32 11.58 -5.90 9.08
C ASN A 32 11.64 -4.60 8.26
N GLY A 33 10.49 -3.95 8.02
CA GLY A 33 10.43 -2.65 7.36
C GLY A 33 10.76 -2.67 5.87
N HIS A 34 10.73 -3.83 5.21
CA HIS A 34 11.13 -3.93 3.79
C HIS A 34 10.05 -3.52 2.80
N LEU A 35 8.81 -3.33 3.25
CA LEU A 35 7.76 -2.74 2.43
C LEU A 35 6.76 -1.98 3.29
N PHE A 36 6.12 -1.00 2.69
CA PHE A 36 5.07 -0.22 3.33
C PHE A 36 3.89 -0.11 2.36
N TYR A 37 2.68 -0.25 2.87
CA TYR A 37 1.49 -0.17 2.03
C TYR A 37 0.38 0.63 2.69
N LEU A 38 -0.50 1.17 1.85
CA LEU A 38 -1.75 1.80 2.25
C LEU A 38 -2.91 0.98 1.70
N LEU A 39 -3.95 0.83 2.49
CA LEU A 39 -5.24 0.33 2.05
C LEU A 39 -6.15 1.53 1.81
N VAL A 40 -6.54 1.72 0.55
CA VAL A 40 -7.45 2.79 0.16
C VAL A 40 -8.87 2.25 0.03
N GLN A 41 -9.82 3.11 -0.32
CA GLN A 41 -11.24 2.77 -0.27
C GLN A 41 -11.64 1.65 -1.25
N ASP A 42 -11.12 1.69 -2.47
CA ASP A 42 -11.46 0.74 -3.53
C ASP A 42 -10.39 0.72 -4.63
N SER A 43 -10.57 -0.12 -5.64
CA SER A 43 -9.63 -0.25 -6.74
C SER A 43 -9.56 1.00 -7.63
N ASP A 44 -10.65 1.74 -7.75
CA ASP A 44 -10.66 3.00 -8.50
C ASP A 44 -9.77 4.03 -7.81
N MET A 45 -9.92 4.19 -6.50
CA MET A 45 -9.07 5.09 -5.70
C MET A 45 -7.61 4.67 -5.80
N ARG A 46 -7.32 3.37 -5.75
CA ARG A 46 -5.98 2.83 -5.91
C ARG A 46 -5.37 3.26 -7.24
N GLY A 47 -6.10 3.07 -8.33
CA GLY A 47 -5.62 3.43 -9.67
C GLY A 47 -5.35 4.93 -9.80
N ARG A 48 -6.23 5.75 -9.25
CA ARG A 48 -6.06 7.22 -9.28
C ARG A 48 -4.87 7.67 -8.44
N LEU A 49 -4.67 7.09 -7.27
CA LEU A 49 -3.53 7.42 -6.44
C LEU A 49 -2.20 7.03 -7.11
N ILE A 50 -2.13 5.82 -7.68
CA ILE A 50 -0.93 5.36 -8.38
C ILE A 50 -0.62 6.28 -9.56
N ALA A 51 -1.62 6.64 -10.36
CA ALA A 51 -1.44 7.54 -11.50
C ALA A 51 -1.00 8.94 -11.05
N TYR A 52 -1.61 9.48 -9.98
CA TYR A 52 -1.26 10.78 -9.42
C TYR A 52 0.21 10.81 -8.97
N LEU A 53 0.65 9.77 -8.26
CA LEU A 53 2.04 9.69 -7.80
C LEU A 53 3.01 9.49 -8.96
N ARG A 54 2.64 8.67 -9.94
CA ARG A 54 3.47 8.42 -11.11
C ARG A 54 3.70 9.69 -11.93
N GLU A 55 2.69 10.52 -12.10
CA GLU A 55 2.81 11.82 -12.76
C GLU A 55 3.81 12.73 -12.06
N ARG A 56 4.05 12.51 -10.77
CA ARG A 56 4.99 13.28 -9.96
C ARG A 56 6.32 12.57 -9.76
N GLY A 57 6.57 11.52 -10.55
CA GLY A 57 7.83 10.80 -10.52
C GLY A 57 7.98 9.82 -9.36
N ILE A 58 6.87 9.45 -8.70
CA ILE A 58 6.88 8.53 -7.58
C ILE A 58 6.37 7.17 -8.04
N ALA A 59 7.18 6.12 -7.86
CA ALA A 59 6.87 4.76 -8.28
C ALA A 59 6.07 4.04 -7.20
N ALA A 60 4.76 4.28 -7.16
CA ALA A 60 3.83 3.51 -6.36
C ALA A 60 3.25 2.39 -7.21
N VAL A 61 3.03 1.23 -6.62
CA VAL A 61 2.55 0.05 -7.35
C VAL A 61 1.48 -0.67 -6.54
N PHE A 62 0.64 -1.44 -7.25
CA PHE A 62 -0.28 -2.35 -6.58
C PHE A 62 0.48 -3.62 -6.15
N HIS A 63 -0.11 -4.35 -5.22
CA HIS A 63 0.43 -5.63 -4.80
C HIS A 63 0.12 -6.69 -5.87
N TYR A 64 0.71 -7.89 -5.73
CA TYR A 64 0.49 -8.96 -6.70
C TYR A 64 -0.97 -9.40 -6.70
N VAL A 65 -1.45 -9.83 -7.89
CA VAL A 65 -2.76 -10.48 -7.98
C VAL A 65 -2.74 -11.73 -7.10
N PRO A 66 -3.79 -11.96 -6.29
CA PRO A 66 -3.85 -13.17 -5.46
C PRO A 66 -3.72 -14.44 -6.31
N LEU A 67 -3.02 -15.44 -5.79
CA LEU A 67 -2.71 -16.65 -6.53
C LEU A 67 -3.98 -17.32 -7.08
N HIS A 68 -5.03 -17.38 -6.27
CA HIS A 68 -6.28 -18.04 -6.67
C HIS A 68 -7.05 -17.30 -7.77
N SER A 69 -6.86 -15.99 -7.92
CA SER A 69 -7.53 -15.18 -8.94
C SER A 69 -6.62 -14.84 -10.13
N SER A 70 -5.34 -15.18 -10.07
CA SER A 70 -4.45 -15.01 -11.22
C SER A 70 -4.81 -15.99 -12.34
N PRO A 71 -4.50 -15.69 -13.62
CA PRO A 71 -4.78 -16.61 -14.71
C PRO A 71 -4.18 -18.00 -14.49
N GLN A 72 -2.95 -18.08 -14.02
CA GLN A 72 -2.27 -19.35 -13.76
C GLN A 72 -2.86 -20.05 -12.54
N GLY A 73 -3.20 -19.30 -11.48
CA GLY A 73 -3.81 -19.86 -10.28
C GLY A 73 -5.19 -20.45 -10.57
N ARG A 74 -5.97 -19.82 -11.43
CA ARG A 74 -7.28 -20.34 -11.85
C ARG A 74 -7.16 -21.61 -12.67
N ARG A 75 -6.10 -21.76 -13.46
CA ARG A 75 -5.87 -22.93 -14.31
C ARG A 75 -5.41 -24.14 -13.51
N VAL A 76 -4.56 -23.97 -12.51
CA VAL A 76 -3.87 -25.08 -11.82
C VAL A 76 -4.27 -25.25 -10.36
N GLY A 77 -4.90 -24.24 -9.77
CA GLY A 77 -5.25 -24.21 -8.34
C GLY A 77 -6.72 -24.46 -8.07
N ARG A 78 -7.02 -24.71 -6.82
CA ARG A 78 -8.37 -24.79 -6.29
C ARG A 78 -8.48 -23.94 -5.04
N VAL A 79 -9.65 -23.36 -4.81
CA VAL A 79 -9.96 -22.67 -3.57
C VAL A 79 -11.14 -23.34 -2.87
N SER A 80 -11.13 -23.28 -1.53
CA SER A 80 -12.22 -23.79 -0.72
C SER A 80 -13.12 -22.63 -0.33
N GLY A 81 -14.15 -22.36 -1.13
CA GLY A 81 -15.07 -21.24 -0.93
C GLY A 81 -14.54 -19.93 -1.51
N GLU A 82 -15.16 -18.82 -1.11
CA GLU A 82 -14.75 -17.48 -1.54
C GLU A 82 -13.64 -16.92 -0.66
N LEU A 83 -12.65 -16.29 -1.29
CA LEU A 83 -11.58 -15.58 -0.60
C LEU A 83 -11.82 -14.06 -0.71
N ALA A 84 -13.03 -13.62 -0.32
CA ALA A 84 -13.48 -12.24 -0.48
C ALA A 84 -12.58 -11.22 0.23
N VAL A 85 -12.09 -11.55 1.43
CA VAL A 85 -11.19 -10.65 2.18
C VAL A 85 -9.89 -10.44 1.42
N THR A 86 -9.28 -11.53 0.93
CA THR A 86 -8.04 -11.46 0.16
C THR A 86 -8.23 -10.65 -1.12
N GLU A 87 -9.30 -10.87 -1.85
CA GLU A 87 -9.60 -10.13 -3.08
C GLU A 87 -9.84 -8.66 -2.80
N THR A 88 -10.66 -8.32 -1.82
CA THR A 88 -10.95 -6.93 -1.44
C THR A 88 -9.70 -6.18 -1.02
N LEU A 89 -8.86 -6.78 -0.16
CA LEU A 89 -7.65 -6.14 0.31
C LEU A 89 -6.64 -5.95 -0.83
N SER A 90 -6.48 -6.95 -1.71
CA SER A 90 -5.55 -6.85 -2.84
C SER A 90 -5.94 -5.76 -3.82
N GLU A 91 -7.25 -5.50 -4.01
CA GLU A 91 -7.76 -4.45 -4.88
C GLU A 91 -7.53 -3.05 -4.31
N ARG A 92 -7.37 -2.94 -3.00
CA ARG A 92 -7.25 -1.66 -2.29
C ARG A 92 -5.83 -1.29 -1.91
N LEU A 93 -4.88 -2.19 -2.10
CA LEU A 93 -3.53 -2.06 -1.56
C LEU A 93 -2.61 -1.30 -2.52
N VAL A 94 -1.95 -0.27 -2.00
CA VAL A 94 -0.92 0.51 -2.71
C VAL A 94 0.39 0.40 -1.94
N ARG A 95 1.46 -0.02 -2.62
CA ARG A 95 2.79 -0.07 -2.04
C ARG A 95 3.52 1.23 -2.33
N LEU A 96 4.09 1.83 -1.30
CA LEU A 96 4.92 3.02 -1.42
C LEU A 96 6.41 2.64 -1.52
N PRO A 97 7.26 3.51 -2.11
CA PRO A 97 8.68 3.19 -2.26
C PRO A 97 9.37 2.94 -0.92
N VAL A 98 10.03 1.79 -0.79
CA VAL A 98 10.91 1.47 0.34
C VAL A 98 12.16 0.82 -0.24
N PHE A 99 13.30 1.51 -0.18
CA PHE A 99 14.58 0.97 -0.63
C PHE A 99 15.71 1.58 0.20
N HIS A 100 16.86 0.92 0.17
CA HIS A 100 17.98 1.25 1.05
C HIS A 100 18.42 2.71 0.96
N ASP A 101 18.48 3.26 -0.25
CA ASP A 101 18.99 4.62 -0.51
C ASP A 101 17.91 5.70 -0.52
N LEU A 102 16.68 5.39 -0.07
CA LEU A 102 15.61 6.39 0.00
C LEU A 102 15.97 7.47 1.03
N THR A 103 16.16 8.70 0.55
CA THR A 103 16.52 9.82 1.42
C THR A 103 15.31 10.30 2.22
N VAL A 104 15.57 10.99 3.33
CA VAL A 104 14.51 11.60 4.15
C VAL A 104 13.71 12.60 3.34
N GLU A 105 14.39 13.41 2.51
CA GLU A 105 13.76 14.41 1.65
C GLU A 105 12.85 13.79 0.61
N ASP A 106 13.31 12.73 -0.07
CA ASP A 106 12.51 12.02 -1.06
C ASP A 106 11.32 11.34 -0.42
N GLN A 107 11.51 10.74 0.75
CA GLN A 107 10.42 10.12 1.49
C GLN A 107 9.38 11.16 1.94
N GLN A 108 9.83 12.31 2.42
CA GLN A 108 8.92 13.38 2.82
C GLN A 108 8.10 13.87 1.63
N ARG A 109 8.73 13.95 0.45
CA ARG A 109 8.01 14.28 -0.78
C ARG A 109 6.92 13.26 -1.09
N VAL A 110 7.20 11.97 -0.93
CA VAL A 110 6.19 10.92 -1.13
C VAL A 110 5.03 11.11 -0.15
N ILE A 111 5.32 11.33 1.12
CA ILE A 111 4.30 11.57 2.15
C ILE A 111 3.46 12.79 1.79
N ASP A 112 4.09 13.91 1.44
CA ASP A 112 3.39 15.14 1.11
C ASP A 112 2.48 14.97 -0.11
N GLU A 113 2.92 14.26 -1.14
CA GLU A 113 2.11 14.02 -2.33
C GLU A 113 0.95 13.08 -2.04
N VAL A 114 1.13 12.06 -1.20
CA VAL A 114 0.03 11.18 -0.79
C VAL A 114 -1.01 11.98 -0.01
N LEU A 115 -0.57 12.79 0.96
CA LEU A 115 -1.49 13.64 1.73
C LEU A 115 -2.22 14.64 0.81
N GLY A 116 -1.51 15.23 -0.15
CA GLY A 116 -2.08 16.16 -1.12
C GLY A 116 -3.15 15.53 -2.01
N PHE A 117 -2.99 14.26 -2.36
CA PHE A 117 -3.98 13.53 -3.14
C PHE A 117 -5.32 13.42 -2.40
N PHE A 118 -5.28 13.14 -1.10
CA PHE A 118 -6.48 12.98 -0.27
C PHE A 118 -7.00 14.30 0.30
N GLY A 119 -6.16 15.32 0.35
CA GLY A 119 -6.49 16.62 0.93
C GLY A 119 -7.19 17.64 0.02
#